data_584737cc30db53a57f09c33d682606a5
#
_entry.id   584737cc30db53a57f09c33d682606a5
#
_cell.length_a   1.000
_cell.length_b   1.000
_cell.length_c   1.000
_cell.angle_alpha   90.00
_cell.angle_beta   90.00
_cell.angle_gamma   90.00
#
_symmetry.space_group_name_H-M   'P 1'
#
loop_
_entity.id
_entity.type
_entity.pdbx_description
1 polymer ?
#
loop_
_entity_poly.entity_id
_entity_poly.type
_entity_poly.pdbx_seq_one_letter_code
_entity_poly.pdbx_strand_id
1 'polypeptide(L)'
;MGIIYGPVPSRRLGMSLGIDPIPRLICTFDCVYCQLGKKRFKIRGPEDVKEPFPTPDEIADEVRTALQKYEHIDYITFSGSGEPTLNPRLGEAVQKIRGFTKIPIVLITNSSLLTRSDVFDAAANFDLVLPTFDAGDQNTFVRINRPALGFAIDTIADAIGKLARKVPIWLEVMLLESEKYGSNVTEEVIAGIIEKI
;
A
#
# COMPACT_ATOMS: atom_id res chain seq x y z
N MET A 1 -5.74 18.81 4.57
CA MET A 1 -6.19 17.91 3.48
C MET A 1 -6.95 16.81 4.19
N GLY A 2 -8.17 16.45 3.74
CA GLY A 2 -8.96 15.40 4.42
C GLY A 2 -8.31 14.04 4.33
N ILE A 3 -8.72 13.12 5.19
CA ILE A 3 -8.28 11.71 5.18
C ILE A 3 -8.85 11.01 3.94
N ILE A 4 -10.03 11.43 3.48
CA ILE A 4 -10.74 10.85 2.34
C ILE A 4 -10.45 11.64 1.06
N TYR A 5 -10.29 10.92 -0.04
CA TYR A 5 -10.20 11.48 -1.39
C TYR A 5 -11.01 10.66 -2.39
N GLY A 6 -11.41 11.31 -3.49
CA GLY A 6 -12.26 10.67 -4.51
C GLY A 6 -13.76 10.90 -4.27
N PRO A 7 -14.64 9.97 -4.73
CA PRO A 7 -14.31 8.67 -5.34
C PRO A 7 -13.55 8.82 -6.67
N VAL A 8 -12.65 7.88 -6.93
CA VAL A 8 -11.79 7.85 -8.13
C VAL A 8 -12.21 6.70 -9.03
N PRO A 9 -12.44 6.94 -10.34
CA PRO A 9 -12.69 5.85 -11.28
C PRO A 9 -11.40 5.05 -11.50
N SER A 10 -11.35 3.86 -10.94
CA SER A 10 -10.22 2.93 -11.07
C SER A 10 -10.53 1.87 -12.12
N ARG A 11 -9.58 1.58 -13.01
CA ARG A 11 -9.74 0.50 -14.01
C ARG A 11 -9.87 -0.88 -13.38
N ARG A 12 -9.36 -1.08 -12.16
CA ARG A 12 -9.35 -2.37 -11.45
C ARG A 12 -10.40 -2.44 -10.36
N LEU A 13 -10.68 -1.33 -9.71
CA LEU A 13 -11.50 -1.26 -8.51
C LEU A 13 -12.81 -0.46 -8.72
N GLY A 14 -13.20 -0.17 -9.98
CA GLY A 14 -14.42 0.62 -10.24
C GLY A 14 -14.38 1.99 -9.56
N MET A 15 -15.49 2.42 -8.97
CA MET A 15 -15.56 3.68 -8.19
C MET A 15 -14.98 3.45 -6.81
N SER A 16 -13.76 3.91 -6.58
CA SER A 16 -12.99 3.68 -5.36
C SER A 16 -12.97 4.92 -4.47
N LEU A 17 -13.44 4.78 -3.23
CA LEU A 17 -13.27 5.80 -2.19
C LEU A 17 -11.92 5.60 -1.52
N GLY A 18 -11.01 6.57 -1.70
CA GLY A 18 -9.65 6.50 -1.17
C GLY A 18 -9.55 7.01 0.27
N ILE A 19 -8.76 6.32 1.07
CA ILE A 19 -8.38 6.69 2.43
C ILE A 19 -6.86 6.90 2.47
N ASP A 20 -6.42 8.07 2.92
CA ASP A 20 -5.02 8.37 3.25
C ASP A 20 -4.81 8.29 4.76
N PRO A 21 -4.36 7.13 5.30
CA PRO A 21 -4.33 6.88 6.74
C PRO A 21 -3.05 7.37 7.40
N ILE A 22 -2.20 8.15 6.70
CA ILE A 22 -0.88 8.53 7.17
C ILE A 22 -0.64 10.04 7.07
N PRO A 23 0.33 10.58 7.80
CA PRO A 23 0.85 11.92 7.55
C PRO A 23 1.44 12.02 6.14
N ARG A 24 1.27 13.17 5.53
CA ARG A 24 1.56 13.39 4.10
C ARG A 24 3.03 13.13 3.72
N LEU A 25 3.24 12.46 2.60
CA LEU A 25 4.53 12.18 1.96
C LEU A 25 5.51 11.36 2.81
N ILE A 26 4.98 10.47 3.64
CA ILE A 26 5.77 9.57 4.47
C ILE A 26 5.68 8.16 3.90
N CYS A 27 6.82 7.55 3.57
CA CYS A 27 6.89 6.24 2.95
C CYS A 27 8.21 5.56 3.31
N THR A 28 8.20 4.24 3.33
CA THR A 28 9.40 3.40 3.49
C THR A 28 10.24 3.34 2.21
N PHE A 29 9.63 3.68 1.04
CA PHE A 29 10.28 3.73 -0.27
C PHE A 29 10.25 5.15 -0.86
N ASP A 30 11.12 5.37 -1.87
CA ASP A 30 11.18 6.58 -2.70
C ASP A 30 11.22 6.17 -4.17
N CYS A 31 10.22 5.40 -4.60
CA CYS A 31 10.16 4.80 -5.94
C CYS A 31 10.35 5.85 -7.03
N VAL A 32 11.14 5.51 -8.07
CA VAL A 32 11.50 6.45 -9.14
C VAL A 32 10.30 6.92 -9.96
N TYR A 33 9.22 6.14 -9.98
CA TYR A 33 7.97 6.39 -10.71
C TYR A 33 6.88 7.02 -9.83
N CYS A 34 7.16 7.32 -8.55
CA CYS A 34 6.12 7.80 -7.63
C CYS A 34 5.51 9.12 -8.11
N GLN A 35 4.21 9.10 -8.41
CA GLN A 35 3.47 10.28 -8.88
C GLN A 35 3.41 11.43 -7.87
N LEU A 36 3.69 11.16 -6.59
CA LEU A 36 3.75 12.16 -5.53
C LEU A 36 5.12 12.84 -5.44
N GLY A 37 6.06 12.45 -6.31
CA GLY A 37 7.41 12.96 -6.32
C GLY A 37 8.29 12.41 -5.20
N LYS A 38 9.45 13.05 -5.01
CA LYS A 38 10.44 12.62 -4.03
C LYS A 38 9.89 12.69 -2.61
N LYS A 39 10.10 11.61 -1.84
CA LYS A 39 9.69 11.57 -0.44
C LYS A 39 10.53 12.51 0.41
N ARG A 40 9.86 13.12 1.38
CA ARG A 40 10.51 14.04 2.33
C ARG A 40 11.50 13.31 3.24
N PHE A 41 11.11 12.11 3.68
CA PHE A 41 11.93 11.24 4.51
C PHE A 41 11.69 9.78 4.12
N LYS A 42 12.76 8.98 4.14
CA LYS A 42 12.69 7.53 4.14
C LYS A 42 12.66 7.05 5.58
N ILE A 43 11.64 6.35 5.95
CA ILE A 43 11.44 5.80 7.29
C ILE A 43 11.38 4.28 7.23
N ARG A 44 11.67 3.60 8.33
CA ARG A 44 11.69 2.14 8.40
C ARG A 44 10.45 1.56 9.05
N GLY A 45 9.78 2.35 9.85
CA GLY A 45 8.57 1.93 10.55
C GLY A 45 7.81 3.10 11.17
N PRO A 46 6.65 2.85 11.77
CA PRO A 46 5.81 3.88 12.40
C PRO A 46 6.53 4.64 13.53
N GLU A 47 7.49 4.00 14.18
CA GLU A 47 8.32 4.58 15.24
C GLU A 47 9.20 5.76 14.79
N ASP A 48 9.50 5.85 13.50
CA ASP A 48 10.26 6.94 12.90
C ASP A 48 9.38 8.17 12.56
N VAL A 49 8.04 8.02 12.61
CA VAL A 49 7.08 9.07 12.25
C VAL A 49 6.79 9.96 13.46
N LYS A 50 7.00 11.27 13.31
CA LYS A 50 6.80 12.24 14.39
C LYS A 50 5.42 12.88 14.40
N GLU A 51 4.81 12.97 13.23
CA GLU A 51 3.48 13.52 13.05
C GLU A 51 2.42 12.52 13.53
N PRO A 52 1.29 12.98 14.09
CA PRO A 52 0.22 12.08 14.49
C PRO A 52 -0.43 11.40 13.28
N PHE A 53 -0.72 10.12 13.42
CA PHE A 53 -1.54 9.39 12.45
C PHE A 53 -3.02 9.72 12.65
N PRO A 54 -3.82 9.72 11.57
CA PRO A 54 -5.27 9.69 11.68
C PRO A 54 -5.72 8.51 12.56
N THR A 55 -6.62 8.80 13.48
CA THR A 55 -7.17 7.79 14.38
C THR A 55 -8.21 6.92 13.67
N PRO A 56 -8.48 5.69 14.14
CA PRO A 56 -9.55 4.86 13.59
C PRO A 56 -10.93 5.50 13.64
N ASP A 57 -11.20 6.33 14.64
CA ASP A 57 -12.47 7.05 14.74
C ASP A 57 -12.58 8.15 13.68
N GLU A 58 -11.55 8.98 13.53
CA GLU A 58 -11.49 10.00 12.47
C GLU A 58 -11.66 9.38 11.08
N ILE A 59 -10.94 8.29 10.80
CA ILE A 59 -11.06 7.57 9.52
C ILE A 59 -12.48 7.06 9.30
N ALA A 60 -13.07 6.39 10.31
CA ALA A 60 -14.41 5.82 10.19
C ALA A 60 -15.51 6.90 10.03
N ASP A 61 -15.39 8.03 10.71
CA ASP A 61 -16.35 9.12 10.63
C ASP A 61 -16.28 9.84 9.27
N GLU A 62 -15.08 10.06 8.73
CA GLU A 62 -14.94 10.61 7.38
C GLU A 62 -15.46 9.64 6.31
N VAL A 63 -15.22 8.33 6.43
CA VAL A 63 -15.81 7.33 5.53
C VAL A 63 -17.33 7.35 5.61
N ARG A 64 -17.91 7.35 6.81
CA ARG A 64 -19.37 7.40 7.00
C ARG A 64 -19.98 8.64 6.35
N THR A 65 -19.32 9.79 6.50
CA THR A 65 -19.75 11.05 5.89
C THR A 65 -19.67 10.96 4.34
N ALA A 66 -18.59 10.39 3.80
CA ALA A 66 -18.43 10.22 2.36
C ALA A 66 -19.50 9.28 1.78
N LEU A 67 -19.81 8.17 2.45
CA LEU A 67 -20.84 7.22 1.99
C LEU A 67 -22.25 7.81 1.99
N GLN A 68 -22.53 8.85 2.79
CA GLN A 68 -23.79 9.58 2.71
C GLN A 68 -23.87 10.52 1.50
N LYS A 69 -22.70 10.94 0.99
CA LYS A 69 -22.60 11.90 -0.12
C LYS A 69 -22.59 11.23 -1.49
N TYR A 70 -22.06 10.02 -1.59
CA TYR A 70 -21.86 9.32 -2.86
C TYR A 70 -22.77 8.09 -2.96
N GLU A 71 -23.56 8.02 -4.02
CA GLU A 71 -24.57 6.97 -4.21
C GLU A 71 -23.94 5.61 -4.56
N HIS A 72 -22.76 5.63 -5.21
CA HIS A 72 -22.13 4.41 -5.70
C HIS A 72 -20.63 4.39 -5.40
N ILE A 73 -20.22 3.43 -4.60
CA ILE A 73 -18.83 3.11 -4.28
C ILE A 73 -18.66 1.59 -4.39
N ASP A 74 -17.75 1.15 -5.25
CA ASP A 74 -17.45 -0.28 -5.43
C ASP A 74 -16.47 -0.78 -4.36
N TYR A 75 -15.48 0.05 -4.01
CA TYR A 75 -14.43 -0.29 -3.03
C TYR A 75 -14.05 0.89 -2.15
N ILE A 76 -13.69 0.59 -0.91
CA ILE A 76 -13.01 1.51 0.00
C ILE A 76 -11.53 1.12 0.00
N THR A 77 -10.62 2.04 -0.35
CA THR A 77 -9.22 1.71 -0.60
C THR A 77 -8.29 2.48 0.31
N PHE A 78 -7.57 1.76 1.16
CA PHE A 78 -6.46 2.34 1.93
C PHE A 78 -5.23 2.46 1.03
N SER A 79 -4.80 3.71 0.77
CA SER A 79 -3.65 4.07 -0.04
C SER A 79 -3.19 5.49 0.32
N GLY A 80 -2.94 6.39 -0.64
CA GLY A 80 -2.77 7.81 -0.37
C GLY A 80 -1.37 8.35 -0.58
N SER A 81 -0.90 9.23 0.29
CA SER A 81 0.30 10.03 0.08
C SER A 81 1.62 9.37 0.50
N GLY A 82 1.58 8.07 0.83
CA GLY A 82 2.77 7.29 1.22
C GLY A 82 2.46 5.82 1.42
N GLU A 83 3.00 5.20 2.48
CA GLU A 83 2.76 3.79 2.80
C GLU A 83 1.68 3.63 3.89
N PRO A 84 0.48 3.12 3.55
CA PRO A 84 -0.63 3.00 4.50
C PRO A 84 -0.33 2.16 5.74
N THR A 85 0.49 1.11 5.60
CA THR A 85 0.81 0.19 6.69
C THR A 85 1.71 0.81 7.76
N LEU A 86 2.13 2.05 7.58
CA LEU A 86 2.77 2.84 8.62
C LEU A 86 1.80 3.26 9.74
N ASN A 87 0.49 3.30 9.48
CA ASN A 87 -0.46 3.56 10.56
C ASN A 87 -0.60 2.32 11.45
N PRO A 88 -0.12 2.37 12.71
CA PRO A 88 -0.11 1.21 13.60
C PRO A 88 -1.52 0.74 14.02
N ARG A 89 -2.55 1.58 13.77
CA ARG A 89 -3.94 1.27 14.10
C ARG A 89 -4.79 0.97 12.86
N LEU A 90 -4.16 0.58 11.75
CA LEU A 90 -4.82 0.30 10.47
C LEU A 90 -5.91 -0.77 10.62
N GLY A 91 -5.61 -1.86 11.33
CA GLY A 91 -6.57 -2.95 11.57
C GLY A 91 -7.81 -2.50 12.35
N GLU A 92 -7.66 -1.61 13.34
CA GLU A 92 -8.80 -1.05 14.09
C GLU A 92 -9.69 -0.18 13.18
N ALA A 93 -9.10 0.61 12.28
CA ALA A 93 -9.86 1.42 11.32
C ALA A 93 -10.71 0.54 10.40
N VAL A 94 -10.14 -0.55 9.88
CA VAL A 94 -10.86 -1.55 9.06
C VAL A 94 -12.06 -2.12 9.83
N GLN A 95 -11.86 -2.54 11.08
CA GLN A 95 -12.94 -3.11 11.89
C GLN A 95 -14.08 -2.10 12.15
N LYS A 96 -13.74 -0.82 12.41
CA LYS A 96 -14.75 0.22 12.58
C LYS A 96 -15.56 0.47 11.32
N ILE A 97 -14.92 0.50 10.15
CA ILE A 97 -15.60 0.67 8.85
C ILE A 97 -16.53 -0.52 8.59
N ARG A 98 -16.09 -1.76 8.84
CA ARG A 98 -16.92 -2.97 8.69
C ARG A 98 -18.16 -2.95 9.58
N GLY A 99 -18.15 -2.22 10.67
CA GLY A 99 -19.29 -2.08 11.57
C GLY A 99 -20.50 -1.39 10.95
N PHE A 100 -20.35 -0.63 9.85
CA PHE A 100 -21.45 0.12 9.24
C PHE A 100 -21.59 0.00 7.72
N THR A 101 -20.68 -0.69 7.02
CA THR A 101 -20.79 -0.94 5.57
C THR A 101 -20.35 -2.36 5.21
N LYS A 102 -20.84 -2.84 4.06
CA LYS A 102 -20.43 -4.11 3.43
C LYS A 102 -19.60 -3.90 2.17
N ILE A 103 -19.26 -2.64 1.84
CA ILE A 103 -18.39 -2.33 0.72
C ILE A 103 -17.03 -2.96 0.97
N PRO A 104 -16.47 -3.71 0.00
CA PRO A 104 -15.17 -4.34 0.17
C PRO A 104 -14.06 -3.33 0.46
N ILE A 105 -13.17 -3.66 1.40
CA ILE A 105 -12.06 -2.83 1.83
C ILE A 105 -10.75 -3.37 1.27
N VAL A 106 -10.02 -2.53 0.56
CA VAL A 106 -8.79 -2.87 -0.15
C VAL A 106 -7.59 -2.15 0.46
N LEU A 107 -6.47 -2.86 0.55
CA LEU A 107 -5.17 -2.28 0.91
C LEU A 107 -4.27 -2.23 -0.33
N ILE A 108 -3.77 -1.05 -0.68
CA ILE A 108 -2.67 -0.87 -1.64
C ILE A 108 -1.42 -0.55 -0.83
N THR A 109 -0.39 -1.39 -0.93
CA THR A 109 0.83 -1.28 -0.11
C THR A 109 2.09 -1.55 -0.93
N ASN A 110 3.18 -0.91 -0.56
CA ASN A 110 4.49 -1.24 -1.11
C ASN A 110 5.10 -2.51 -0.50
N SER A 111 4.36 -3.19 0.38
CA SER A 111 4.69 -4.49 0.98
C SER A 111 5.84 -4.49 2.00
N SER A 112 6.56 -3.40 2.16
CA SER A 112 7.77 -3.35 2.99
C SER A 112 7.56 -3.82 4.43
N LEU A 113 6.43 -3.44 5.02
CA LEU A 113 6.13 -3.71 6.42
C LEU A 113 5.33 -5.00 6.65
N LEU A 114 4.98 -5.76 5.61
CA LEU A 114 4.31 -7.07 5.75
C LEU A 114 5.17 -8.11 6.47
N THR A 115 6.47 -7.85 6.62
CA THR A 115 7.40 -8.67 7.43
C THR A 115 7.19 -8.51 8.94
N ARG A 116 6.46 -7.48 9.39
CA ARG A 116 6.08 -7.26 10.80
C ARG A 116 4.77 -8.00 11.09
N SER A 117 4.72 -8.71 12.20
CA SER A 117 3.52 -9.49 12.59
C SER A 117 2.28 -8.62 12.79
N ASP A 118 2.42 -7.47 13.44
CA ASP A 118 1.32 -6.52 13.66
C ASP A 118 0.71 -5.99 12.35
N VAL A 119 1.57 -5.66 11.37
CA VAL A 119 1.14 -5.21 10.04
C VAL A 119 0.54 -6.38 9.23
N PHE A 120 1.15 -7.55 9.30
CA PHE A 120 0.66 -8.75 8.62
C PHE A 120 -0.75 -9.10 9.09
N ASP A 121 -0.98 -9.11 10.39
CA ASP A 121 -2.29 -9.40 10.97
C ASP A 121 -3.33 -8.33 10.62
N ALA A 122 -2.92 -7.06 10.56
CA ALA A 122 -3.79 -5.98 10.09
C ALA A 122 -4.15 -6.15 8.61
N ALA A 123 -3.17 -6.48 7.74
CA ALA A 123 -3.39 -6.69 6.31
C ALA A 123 -4.31 -7.89 6.02
N ALA A 124 -4.24 -8.95 6.83
CA ALA A 124 -5.11 -10.12 6.70
C ALA A 124 -6.59 -9.83 7.01
N ASN A 125 -6.93 -8.66 7.54
CA ASN A 125 -8.32 -8.23 7.77
C ASN A 125 -8.95 -7.50 6.57
N PHE A 126 -8.22 -7.26 5.50
CA PHE A 126 -8.77 -6.66 4.28
C PHE A 126 -9.49 -7.70 3.42
N ASP A 127 -10.34 -7.26 2.50
CA ASP A 127 -11.04 -8.15 1.54
C ASP A 127 -10.15 -8.47 0.34
N LEU A 128 -9.20 -7.58 0.05
CA LEU A 128 -8.22 -7.69 -1.03
C LEU A 128 -6.99 -6.86 -0.68
N VAL A 129 -5.81 -7.38 -0.96
CA VAL A 129 -4.56 -6.64 -0.84
C VAL A 129 -3.88 -6.54 -2.21
N LEU A 130 -3.44 -5.34 -2.56
CA LEU A 130 -2.66 -5.05 -3.76
C LEU A 130 -1.22 -4.71 -3.34
N PRO A 131 -0.36 -5.72 -3.16
CA PRO A 131 1.04 -5.50 -2.86
C PRO A 131 1.80 -5.12 -4.13
N THR A 132 2.63 -4.08 -4.06
CA THR A 132 3.57 -3.73 -5.13
C THR A 132 4.82 -4.61 -5.03
N PHE A 133 5.24 -5.21 -6.16
CA PHE A 133 6.43 -6.03 -6.26
C PHE A 133 7.08 -5.86 -7.64
N ASP A 134 8.04 -4.93 -7.77
CA ASP A 134 8.55 -4.42 -9.05
C ASP A 134 9.88 -5.05 -9.48
N ALA A 135 10.45 -5.96 -8.69
CA ALA A 135 11.80 -6.45 -8.91
C ALA A 135 11.95 -7.94 -8.58
N GLY A 136 12.64 -8.66 -9.45
CA GLY A 136 13.04 -10.05 -9.22
C GLY A 136 14.34 -10.22 -8.43
N ASP A 137 15.10 -9.13 -8.22
CA ASP A 137 16.38 -9.13 -7.52
C ASP A 137 16.60 -7.87 -6.69
N GLN A 138 17.54 -7.95 -5.73
CA GLN A 138 17.82 -6.87 -4.78
C GLN A 138 18.38 -5.60 -5.46
N ASN A 139 19.17 -5.73 -6.53
CA ASN A 139 19.76 -4.58 -7.20
C ASN A 139 18.70 -3.75 -7.93
N THR A 140 17.81 -4.43 -8.65
CA THR A 140 16.65 -3.80 -9.33
C THR A 140 15.73 -3.17 -8.30
N PHE A 141 15.43 -3.86 -7.18
CA PHE A 141 14.63 -3.33 -6.08
C PHE A 141 15.21 -2.01 -5.53
N VAL A 142 16.49 -1.99 -5.20
CA VAL A 142 17.16 -0.78 -4.68
C VAL A 142 17.15 0.34 -5.71
N ARG A 143 17.32 0.03 -6.98
CA ARG A 143 17.37 1.01 -8.07
C ARG A 143 16.00 1.64 -8.36
N ILE A 144 14.94 0.82 -8.41
CA ILE A 144 13.58 1.25 -8.82
C ILE A 144 12.78 1.76 -7.61
N ASN A 145 12.70 0.97 -6.54
CA ASN A 145 11.87 1.28 -5.38
C ASN A 145 12.58 2.14 -4.33
N ARG A 146 13.93 2.18 -4.35
CA ARG A 146 14.74 2.99 -3.43
C ARG A 146 14.29 2.85 -1.97
N PRO A 147 14.30 1.65 -1.41
CA PRO A 147 13.86 1.41 -0.04
C PRO A 147 14.73 2.14 0.97
N ALA A 148 14.21 2.35 2.17
CA ALA A 148 15.04 2.64 3.34
C ALA A 148 15.98 1.47 3.64
N LEU A 149 17.03 1.70 4.41
CA LEU A 149 17.99 0.64 4.74
C LEU A 149 17.34 -0.52 5.51
N GLY A 150 17.72 -1.73 5.18
CA GLY A 150 17.32 -2.95 5.88
C GLY A 150 16.18 -3.73 5.22
N PHE A 151 15.58 -3.24 4.14
CA PHE A 151 14.58 -4.02 3.39
C PHE A 151 15.25 -4.92 2.35
N ALA A 152 14.85 -6.21 2.34
CA ALA A 152 15.30 -7.20 1.38
C ALA A 152 14.11 -7.72 0.56
N ILE A 153 14.28 -7.81 -0.76
CA ILE A 153 13.22 -8.20 -1.68
C ILE A 153 12.71 -9.61 -1.40
N ASP A 154 13.61 -10.54 -1.05
CA ASP A 154 13.24 -11.94 -0.76
C ASP A 154 12.34 -12.05 0.49
N THR A 155 12.64 -11.29 1.55
CA THR A 155 11.78 -11.27 2.74
C THR A 155 10.41 -10.65 2.49
N ILE A 156 10.34 -9.68 1.58
CA ILE A 156 9.07 -9.09 1.14
C ILE A 156 8.27 -10.12 0.33
N ALA A 157 8.90 -10.83 -0.62
CA ALA A 157 8.27 -11.89 -1.39
C ALA A 157 7.68 -12.99 -0.49
N ASP A 158 8.47 -13.47 0.47
CA ASP A 158 8.02 -14.45 1.47
C ASP A 158 6.80 -13.98 2.25
N ALA A 159 6.77 -12.70 2.64
CA ALA A 159 5.65 -12.12 3.39
C ALA A 159 4.39 -12.04 2.50
N ILE A 160 4.51 -11.63 1.23
CA ILE A 160 3.41 -11.61 0.27
C ILE A 160 2.86 -13.04 0.07
N GLY A 161 3.73 -14.02 -0.18
CA GLY A 161 3.34 -15.43 -0.35
C GLY A 161 2.63 -16.01 0.88
N LYS A 162 3.04 -15.63 2.10
CA LYS A 162 2.33 -16.01 3.34
C LYS A 162 0.97 -15.33 3.44
N LEU A 163 0.89 -14.05 3.08
CA LEU A 163 -0.36 -13.28 3.13
C LEU A 163 -1.38 -13.80 2.10
N ALA A 164 -0.94 -14.25 0.92
CA ALA A 164 -1.79 -14.84 -0.11
C ALA A 164 -2.58 -16.08 0.35
N ARG A 165 -2.12 -16.74 1.43
CA ARG A 165 -2.84 -17.86 2.06
C ARG A 165 -3.95 -17.42 3.03
N LYS A 166 -4.05 -16.11 3.30
CA LYS A 166 -5.01 -15.53 4.26
C LYS A 166 -6.05 -14.64 3.59
N VAL A 167 -5.66 -13.92 2.56
CA VAL A 167 -6.49 -12.92 1.88
C VAL A 167 -6.20 -12.94 0.38
N PRO A 168 -7.20 -12.66 -0.50
CA PRO A 168 -6.97 -12.47 -1.93
C PRO A 168 -5.90 -11.41 -2.20
N ILE A 169 -5.00 -11.71 -3.13
CA ILE A 169 -3.91 -10.82 -3.54
C ILE A 169 -4.03 -10.52 -5.04
N TRP A 170 -3.93 -9.24 -5.40
CA TRP A 170 -3.66 -8.81 -6.77
C TRP A 170 -2.31 -8.12 -6.81
N LEU A 171 -1.30 -8.81 -7.31
CA LEU A 171 0.06 -8.27 -7.38
C LEU A 171 0.11 -7.07 -8.33
N GLU A 172 0.66 -5.97 -7.87
CA GLU A 172 0.97 -4.81 -8.71
C GLU A 172 2.44 -4.84 -9.12
N VAL A 173 2.69 -4.76 -10.41
CA VAL A 173 4.04 -4.65 -10.96
C VAL A 173 4.08 -3.41 -11.85
N MET A 174 4.88 -2.42 -11.47
CA MET A 174 5.15 -1.24 -12.31
C MET A 174 6.25 -1.60 -13.30
N LEU A 175 5.89 -1.79 -14.55
CA LEU A 175 6.85 -2.00 -15.63
C LEU A 175 7.45 -0.66 -16.06
N LEU A 176 8.76 -0.53 -15.97
CA LEU A 176 9.50 0.69 -16.21
C LEU A 176 10.71 0.44 -17.11
N GLU A 177 10.86 1.30 -18.11
CA GLU A 177 12.08 1.44 -18.90
C GLU A 177 12.55 2.89 -18.85
N SER A 178 13.78 3.13 -18.44
CA SER A 178 14.31 4.48 -18.23
C SER A 178 15.81 4.52 -18.47
N GLU A 179 16.28 5.46 -19.26
CA GLU A 179 17.72 5.72 -19.45
C GLU A 179 18.42 6.04 -18.13
N LYS A 180 17.75 6.75 -17.24
CA LYS A 180 18.32 7.19 -15.95
C LYS A 180 18.29 6.12 -14.88
N TYR A 181 17.23 5.33 -14.83
CA TYR A 181 16.99 4.39 -13.72
C TYR A 181 17.06 2.92 -14.15
N GLY A 182 17.35 2.65 -15.44
CA GLY A 182 17.38 1.31 -16.01
C GLY A 182 15.98 0.74 -16.21
N SER A 183 15.93 -0.56 -16.43
CA SER A 183 14.71 -1.29 -16.79
C SER A 183 14.41 -2.38 -15.77
N ASN A 184 13.13 -2.70 -15.57
CA ASN A 184 12.65 -3.92 -14.93
C ASN A 184 11.79 -4.78 -15.87
N VAL A 185 11.78 -4.46 -17.17
CA VAL A 185 11.04 -5.22 -18.21
C VAL A 185 11.90 -6.23 -18.96
N THR A 186 13.14 -6.50 -18.50
CA THR A 186 13.99 -7.54 -19.08
C THR A 186 13.46 -8.93 -18.72
N GLU A 187 13.67 -9.91 -19.59
CA GLU A 187 13.25 -11.29 -19.35
C GLU A 187 13.76 -11.83 -18.02
N GLU A 188 15.00 -11.52 -17.66
CA GLU A 188 15.63 -11.93 -16.39
C GLU A 188 14.91 -11.39 -15.16
N VAL A 189 14.57 -10.08 -15.16
CA VAL A 189 13.86 -9.46 -14.02
C VAL A 189 12.43 -9.98 -13.93
N ILE A 190 11.74 -10.12 -15.05
CA ILE A 190 10.37 -10.65 -15.07
C ILE A 190 10.36 -12.11 -14.60
N ALA A 191 11.30 -12.95 -15.08
CA ALA A 191 11.44 -14.32 -14.61
C ALA A 191 11.69 -14.37 -13.09
N GLY A 192 12.58 -13.52 -12.59
CA GLY A 192 12.85 -13.42 -11.16
C GLY A 192 11.64 -12.97 -10.33
N ILE A 193 10.76 -12.11 -10.86
CA ILE A 193 9.48 -11.77 -10.20
C ILE A 193 8.57 -13.00 -10.14
N ILE A 194 8.40 -13.70 -11.26
CA ILE A 194 7.53 -14.89 -11.36
C ILE A 194 8.01 -16.01 -10.43
N GLU A 195 9.33 -16.22 -10.35
CA GLU A 195 9.91 -17.26 -9.51
C GLU A 195 9.71 -17.03 -8.01
N LYS A 196 9.60 -15.75 -7.59
CA LYS A 196 9.51 -15.37 -6.18
C LYS A 196 8.09 -15.34 -5.62
N ILE A 197 7.09 -15.22 -6.49
CA ILE A 197 5.68 -15.07 -6.12
C ILE A 197 4.88 -16.34 -6.49
#